data_59125ca2d03b6e177d2dec33dd0e0174
#
_entry.id   59125ca2d03b6e177d2dec33dd0e0174
#
_cell.length_a   1.000
_cell.length_b   1.000
_cell.length_c   1.000
_cell.angle_alpha   90.00
_cell.angle_beta   90.00
_cell.angle_gamma   90.00
#
_symmetry.space_group_name_H-M   'P 1'
#
loop_
_entity.id
_entity.type
_entity.pdbx_description
1 polymer ?
#
loop_
_entity_poly.entity_id
_entity_poly.type
_entity_poly.pdbx_seq_one_letter_code
_entity_poly.pdbx_strand_id
1 'polypeptide(L)'
;MPAKVFFADMRAKQKENLLDKVEKLFRQAGMEKLIAPRDLVAFKIHFGERGNTGYIRPQFIRRLVDRVKELGGKPFLTDANTLYVGSRSNAVDHLQTAIENGFAYAVVGAPLVIADGLTGKDYINVPVNLKHFKEVKIGSALVHADALLVVSHFKCHELTGFGGALKNIGMGSGARSGKQMMHSDVLPDVNPEKCEGCARCTRWCPAGAITLSGKTKKAVIDHEKCIGCGECTVTCPVEAIDINWKTEPEAIQEKIVEYAAGVLQNKKGKAGFINFVTNVSPECDCVSWTDAPIVRDIGILASLDPVALDQACADLVNGEKILPGSRLEGREVQDVFRALWPRAAWERQLTYGEEIGLGTREYELIKI
;
A
#
# COMPACT_ATOMS: atom_id res chain seq x y z
N MET A 1 21.70 -8.61 14.14
CA MET A 1 21.01 -9.89 14.45
C MET A 1 19.87 -10.02 13.48
N PRO A 2 19.64 -11.18 12.86
CA PRO A 2 18.54 -11.38 11.93
C PRO A 2 17.19 -11.05 12.60
N ALA A 3 16.28 -10.46 11.85
CA ALA A 3 14.95 -10.15 12.33
C ALA A 3 14.11 -11.43 12.43
N LYS A 4 13.21 -11.51 13.39
CA LYS A 4 12.32 -12.67 13.54
C LYS A 4 11.10 -12.52 12.63
N VAL A 5 10.88 -13.52 11.79
CA VAL A 5 9.68 -13.63 10.95
C VAL A 5 8.94 -14.91 11.35
N PHE A 6 7.73 -14.76 11.86
CA PHE A 6 6.88 -15.88 12.26
C PHE A 6 6.03 -16.33 11.07
N PHE A 7 5.92 -17.64 10.88
CA PHE A 7 5.23 -18.25 9.74
C PHE A 7 4.20 -19.28 10.18
N ALA A 8 2.98 -19.14 9.72
CA ALA A 8 1.92 -20.12 9.80
C ALA A 8 1.55 -20.63 8.41
N ASP A 9 1.65 -21.93 8.16
CA ASP A 9 1.18 -22.55 6.93
C ASP A 9 -0.35 -22.56 6.83
N MET A 10 -0.90 -22.87 5.65
CA MET A 10 -2.36 -22.94 5.39
C MET A 10 -3.02 -24.25 5.82
N ARG A 11 -2.30 -25.15 6.51
CA ARG A 11 -2.91 -26.38 7.01
C ARG A 11 -3.69 -26.08 8.28
N ALA A 12 -4.91 -26.58 8.36
CA ALA A 12 -5.78 -26.48 9.53
C ALA A 12 -6.12 -27.87 10.06
N LYS A 13 -6.51 -27.95 11.32
CA LYS A 13 -6.97 -29.18 11.98
C LYS A 13 -8.14 -28.87 12.91
N GLN A 14 -8.84 -29.89 13.38
CA GLN A 14 -10.08 -29.74 14.14
C GLN A 14 -10.01 -28.81 15.35
N LYS A 15 -8.83 -28.68 15.99
CA LYS A 15 -8.63 -27.85 17.19
C LYS A 15 -7.81 -26.56 16.92
N GLU A 16 -7.47 -26.29 15.68
CA GLU A 16 -6.68 -25.12 15.29
C GLU A 16 -7.01 -24.76 13.83
N ASN A 17 -7.93 -23.84 13.64
CA ASN A 17 -8.28 -23.32 12.32
C ASN A 17 -7.34 -22.17 11.91
N LEU A 18 -7.51 -21.63 10.70
CA LEU A 18 -6.65 -20.56 10.20
C LEU A 18 -6.81 -19.23 10.97
N LEU A 19 -7.98 -18.97 11.55
CA LEU A 19 -8.20 -17.77 12.36
C LEU A 19 -7.42 -17.86 13.69
N ASP A 20 -7.36 -19.06 14.29
CA ASP A 20 -6.56 -19.32 15.49
C ASP A 20 -5.07 -19.15 15.18
N LYS A 21 -4.61 -19.57 13.99
CA LYS A 21 -3.22 -19.36 13.55
C LYS A 21 -2.88 -17.88 13.38
N VAL A 22 -3.77 -17.07 12.81
CA VAL A 22 -3.55 -15.62 12.68
C VAL A 22 -3.42 -14.94 14.04
N GLU A 23 -4.25 -15.30 15.00
CA GLU A 23 -4.14 -14.77 16.36
C GLU A 23 -2.85 -15.25 17.05
N LYS A 24 -2.47 -16.51 16.86
CA LYS A 24 -1.21 -17.06 17.39
C LYS A 24 0.00 -16.32 16.79
N LEU A 25 -0.01 -16.05 15.48
CA LEU A 25 1.02 -15.20 14.82
C LEU A 25 1.11 -13.82 15.45
N PHE A 26 -0.01 -13.14 15.60
CA PHE A 26 -0.10 -11.81 16.18
C PHE A 26 0.55 -11.78 17.58
N ARG A 27 0.23 -12.74 18.41
CA ARG A 27 0.77 -12.88 19.77
C ARG A 27 2.27 -13.23 19.75
N GLN A 28 2.69 -14.21 18.96
CA GLN A 28 4.08 -14.67 18.92
C GLN A 28 5.04 -13.64 18.31
N ALA A 29 4.55 -12.87 17.33
CA ALA A 29 5.30 -11.74 16.78
C ALA A 29 5.42 -10.55 17.77
N GLY A 30 4.79 -10.65 18.94
CA GLY A 30 4.87 -9.61 19.98
C GLY A 30 4.00 -8.39 19.73
N MET A 31 3.05 -8.47 18.77
CA MET A 31 2.20 -7.34 18.39
C MET A 31 1.24 -6.88 19.48
N GLU A 32 0.92 -7.74 20.45
CA GLU A 32 0.14 -7.34 21.64
C GLU A 32 0.80 -6.19 22.41
N LYS A 33 2.13 -6.15 22.45
CA LYS A 33 2.91 -5.14 23.16
C LYS A 33 2.89 -3.76 22.48
N LEU A 34 2.45 -3.71 21.22
CA LEU A 34 2.34 -2.46 20.45
C LEU A 34 1.10 -1.64 20.87
N ILE A 35 0.15 -2.26 21.56
CA ILE A 35 -1.17 -1.70 21.83
C ILE A 35 -1.30 -1.41 23.32
N ALA A 36 -1.58 -0.16 23.64
CA ALA A 36 -1.98 0.27 24.98
C ALA A 36 -3.51 0.46 25.04
N PRO A 37 -4.11 0.36 26.23
CA PRO A 37 -5.53 0.65 26.40
C PRO A 37 -5.89 2.06 25.90
N ARG A 38 -6.96 2.15 25.12
CA ARG A 38 -7.49 3.36 24.46
C ARG A 38 -6.72 3.84 23.23
N ASP A 39 -5.61 3.21 22.83
CA ASP A 39 -4.93 3.55 21.58
C ASP A 39 -5.89 3.47 20.38
N LEU A 40 -5.85 4.47 19.51
CA LEU A 40 -6.43 4.42 18.16
C LEU A 40 -5.53 3.57 17.28
N VAL A 41 -5.98 2.36 16.95
CA VAL A 41 -5.16 1.37 16.22
C VAL A 41 -5.59 1.32 14.77
N ALA A 42 -4.76 1.83 13.88
CA ALA A 42 -5.00 1.79 12.44
C ALA A 42 -4.66 0.40 11.88
N PHE A 43 -5.63 -0.26 11.26
CA PHE A 43 -5.36 -1.41 10.37
C PHE A 43 -5.18 -0.89 8.96
N LYS A 44 -3.93 -0.73 8.50
CA LYS A 44 -3.65 -0.38 7.12
C LYS A 44 -3.81 -1.60 6.24
N ILE A 45 -4.81 -1.57 5.41
CA ILE A 45 -5.17 -2.68 4.51
C ILE A 45 -5.54 -2.14 3.13
N HIS A 46 -5.40 -2.96 2.10
CA HIS A 46 -5.94 -2.70 0.78
C HIS A 46 -7.31 -3.38 0.66
N PHE A 47 -8.35 -2.59 0.40
CA PHE A 47 -9.73 -3.12 0.35
C PHE A 47 -10.07 -3.87 -0.94
N GLY A 48 -9.19 -3.88 -1.95
CA GLY A 48 -9.47 -4.39 -3.30
C GLY A 48 -10.19 -3.35 -4.16
N GLU A 49 -9.91 -3.33 -5.47
CA GLU A 49 -10.69 -2.57 -6.43
C GLU A 49 -12.00 -3.31 -6.72
N ARG A 50 -13.05 -2.62 -7.18
CA ARG A 50 -14.31 -3.28 -7.56
C ARG A 50 -14.06 -4.29 -8.69
N GLY A 51 -14.51 -5.53 -8.50
CA GLY A 51 -14.28 -6.65 -9.43
C GLY A 51 -13.01 -7.47 -9.14
N ASN A 52 -12.09 -6.98 -8.29
CA ASN A 52 -10.99 -7.79 -7.79
C ASN A 52 -11.49 -8.76 -6.72
N THR A 53 -10.96 -9.97 -6.68
CA THR A 53 -11.33 -11.02 -5.72
C THR A 53 -10.12 -11.60 -4.97
N GLY A 54 -8.93 -11.04 -5.18
CA GLY A 54 -7.67 -11.54 -4.61
C GLY A 54 -7.35 -11.02 -3.21
N TYR A 55 -8.03 -9.96 -2.77
CA TYR A 55 -7.76 -9.31 -1.49
C TYR A 55 -7.99 -10.22 -0.27
N ILE A 56 -7.45 -9.81 0.87
CA ILE A 56 -7.53 -10.58 2.13
C ILE A 56 -8.99 -10.75 2.55
N ARG A 57 -9.37 -11.98 2.89
CA ARG A 57 -10.72 -12.30 3.39
C ARG A 57 -11.01 -11.54 4.67
N PRO A 58 -12.14 -10.80 4.76
CA PRO A 58 -12.47 -9.96 5.92
C PRO A 58 -12.53 -10.69 7.27
N GLN A 59 -12.79 -12.01 7.26
CA GLN A 59 -12.84 -12.83 8.48
C GLN A 59 -11.50 -12.88 9.23
N PHE A 60 -10.37 -12.86 8.50
CA PHE A 60 -9.05 -12.78 9.14
C PHE A 60 -8.86 -11.43 9.83
N ILE A 61 -9.33 -10.36 9.21
CA ILE A 61 -9.26 -9.01 9.77
C ILE A 61 -10.12 -8.93 11.03
N ARG A 62 -11.33 -9.51 11.01
CA ARG A 62 -12.20 -9.56 12.18
C ARG A 62 -11.49 -10.18 13.38
N ARG A 63 -10.77 -11.29 13.20
CA ARG A 63 -10.05 -11.96 14.30
C ARG A 63 -9.00 -11.04 14.95
N LEU A 64 -8.25 -10.32 14.11
CA LEU A 64 -7.26 -9.35 14.59
C LEU A 64 -7.91 -8.15 15.28
N VAL A 65 -9.01 -7.63 14.74
CA VAL A 65 -9.79 -6.53 15.32
C VAL A 65 -10.32 -6.91 16.71
N ASP A 66 -10.88 -8.10 16.85
CA ASP A 66 -11.40 -8.57 18.14
C ASP A 66 -10.25 -8.67 19.16
N ARG A 67 -9.07 -9.16 18.75
CA ARG A 67 -7.89 -9.22 19.62
C ARG A 67 -7.42 -7.85 20.08
N VAL A 68 -7.41 -6.85 19.20
CA VAL A 68 -7.06 -5.46 19.56
C VAL A 68 -8.05 -4.90 20.57
N LYS A 69 -9.35 -5.16 20.41
CA LYS A 69 -10.38 -4.72 21.37
C LYS A 69 -10.21 -5.38 22.74
N GLU A 70 -9.88 -6.67 22.79
CA GLU A 70 -9.59 -7.38 24.05
C GLU A 70 -8.41 -6.77 24.81
N LEU A 71 -7.43 -6.21 24.08
CA LEU A 71 -6.31 -5.46 24.66
C LEU A 71 -6.68 -4.03 25.08
N GLY A 72 -7.93 -3.62 24.86
CA GLY A 72 -8.44 -2.28 25.18
C GLY A 72 -8.16 -1.22 24.13
N GLY A 73 -7.61 -1.59 22.97
CA GLY A 73 -7.41 -0.69 21.83
C GLY A 73 -8.71 -0.37 21.08
N LYS A 74 -8.71 0.70 20.31
CA LYS A 74 -9.81 1.16 19.46
C LYS A 74 -9.44 1.00 18.00
N PRO A 75 -9.70 -0.17 17.39
CA PRO A 75 -9.30 -0.44 16.01
C PRO A 75 -10.19 0.28 15.00
N PHE A 76 -9.59 0.71 13.90
CA PHE A 76 -10.27 1.13 12.68
C PHE A 76 -9.50 0.62 11.45
N LEU A 77 -10.20 0.34 10.35
CA LEU A 77 -9.59 -0.05 9.10
C LEU A 77 -9.39 1.17 8.22
N THR A 78 -8.26 1.25 7.53
CA THR A 78 -7.94 2.42 6.72
C THR A 78 -7.13 2.07 5.46
N ASP A 79 -7.37 2.86 4.44
CA ASP A 79 -6.56 3.01 3.22
C ASP A 79 -6.63 4.48 2.79
N ALA A 80 -5.82 4.90 1.81
CA ALA A 80 -5.92 6.22 1.21
C ALA A 80 -6.43 6.12 -0.24
N ASN A 81 -7.10 7.17 -0.72
CA ASN A 81 -7.69 7.22 -2.05
C ASN A 81 -6.65 6.96 -3.16
N THR A 82 -7.10 6.35 -4.25
CA THR A 82 -6.24 6.07 -5.40
C THR A 82 -5.96 7.31 -6.24
N LEU A 83 -4.82 7.31 -6.92
CA LEU A 83 -4.47 8.38 -7.86
C LEU A 83 -5.25 8.22 -9.17
N TYR A 84 -5.32 7.00 -9.69
CA TYR A 84 -6.04 6.67 -10.92
C TYR A 84 -7.57 6.71 -10.71
N VAL A 85 -8.27 6.87 -11.81
CA VAL A 85 -9.74 6.79 -11.86
C VAL A 85 -10.18 5.36 -11.66
N GLY A 86 -11.01 5.15 -10.65
CA GLY A 86 -11.51 3.83 -10.27
C GLY A 86 -12.51 3.96 -9.13
N SER A 87 -12.93 2.86 -8.56
CA SER A 87 -13.93 2.84 -7.48
C SER A 87 -13.40 3.31 -6.12
N ARG A 88 -12.13 3.74 -6.05
CA ARG A 88 -11.49 4.20 -4.81
C ARG A 88 -10.82 5.58 -4.95
N SER A 89 -11.25 6.39 -5.93
CA SER A 89 -10.65 7.71 -6.20
C SER A 89 -11.11 8.81 -5.26
N ASN A 90 -12.15 8.60 -4.48
CA ASN A 90 -12.67 9.48 -3.42
C ASN A 90 -13.25 8.64 -2.28
N ALA A 91 -13.42 9.23 -1.09
CA ALA A 91 -13.80 8.47 0.09
C ALA A 91 -15.22 7.86 0.01
N VAL A 92 -16.16 8.46 -0.71
CA VAL A 92 -17.53 7.93 -0.84
C VAL A 92 -17.50 6.61 -1.58
N ASP A 93 -16.94 6.60 -2.79
CA ASP A 93 -16.83 5.41 -3.62
C ASP A 93 -15.89 4.37 -2.99
N HIS A 94 -14.81 4.83 -2.34
CA HIS A 94 -13.86 3.95 -1.67
C HIS A 94 -14.49 3.20 -0.49
N LEU A 95 -15.27 3.88 0.36
CA LEU A 95 -16.02 3.25 1.45
C LEU A 95 -17.05 2.27 0.92
N GLN A 96 -17.79 2.65 -0.14
CA GLN A 96 -18.75 1.75 -0.78
C GLN A 96 -18.07 0.50 -1.31
N THR A 97 -16.95 0.64 -2.04
CA THR A 97 -16.17 -0.50 -2.55
C THR A 97 -15.66 -1.39 -1.42
N ALA A 98 -15.16 -0.82 -0.33
CA ALA A 98 -14.73 -1.60 0.83
C ALA A 98 -15.89 -2.39 1.44
N ILE A 99 -17.08 -1.81 1.54
CA ILE A 99 -18.29 -2.48 2.06
C ILE A 99 -18.73 -3.60 1.11
N GLU A 100 -18.76 -3.36 -0.19
CA GLU A 100 -19.10 -4.36 -1.22
C GLU A 100 -18.12 -5.53 -1.20
N ASN A 101 -16.83 -5.28 -0.93
CA ASN A 101 -15.79 -6.29 -0.76
C ASN A 101 -15.80 -6.98 0.63
N GLY A 102 -16.84 -6.74 1.44
CA GLY A 102 -17.09 -7.43 2.70
C GLY A 102 -16.45 -6.80 3.94
N PHE A 103 -15.83 -5.61 3.85
CA PHE A 103 -15.26 -4.92 5.01
C PHE A 103 -16.27 -4.06 5.79
N ALA A 104 -17.57 -4.36 5.67
CA ALA A 104 -18.59 -3.71 6.47
C ALA A 104 -18.38 -3.92 7.98
N TYR A 105 -18.77 -2.95 8.79
CA TYR A 105 -18.65 -3.02 10.26
C TYR A 105 -19.23 -4.32 10.85
N ALA A 106 -20.37 -4.76 10.34
CA ALA A 106 -21.01 -6.01 10.77
C ALA A 106 -20.11 -7.26 10.59
N VAL A 107 -19.23 -7.24 9.60
CA VAL A 107 -18.29 -8.32 9.28
C VAL A 107 -16.98 -8.15 10.05
N VAL A 108 -16.32 -6.99 9.90
CA VAL A 108 -14.97 -6.80 10.44
C VAL A 108 -14.94 -6.25 11.88
N GLY A 109 -16.06 -5.74 12.38
CA GLY A 109 -16.19 -5.26 13.76
C GLY A 109 -15.48 -3.95 14.07
N ALA A 110 -14.99 -3.21 13.07
CA ALA A 110 -14.33 -1.92 13.23
C ALA A 110 -14.84 -0.91 12.19
N PRO A 111 -14.85 0.40 12.49
CA PRO A 111 -15.21 1.43 11.52
C PRO A 111 -14.17 1.53 10.40
N LEU A 112 -14.62 2.04 9.24
CA LEU A 112 -13.77 2.36 8.10
C LEU A 112 -13.47 3.86 8.10
N VAL A 113 -12.22 4.23 7.88
CA VAL A 113 -11.76 5.62 7.77
C VAL A 113 -10.86 5.73 6.55
N ILE A 114 -11.16 6.62 5.62
CA ILE A 114 -10.26 6.90 4.49
C ILE A 114 -9.24 7.95 4.94
N ALA A 115 -7.97 7.55 4.96
CA ALA A 115 -6.89 8.24 5.68
C ALA A 115 -6.61 9.65 5.17
N ASP A 116 -6.83 9.93 3.88
CA ASP A 116 -6.57 11.20 3.22
C ASP A 116 -7.87 11.98 2.92
N GLY A 117 -8.94 11.67 3.65
CA GLY A 117 -10.21 12.40 3.60
C GLY A 117 -11.00 12.24 2.30
N LEU A 118 -11.99 13.12 2.11
CA LEU A 118 -13.00 12.98 1.07
C LEU A 118 -12.43 12.91 -0.35
N THR A 119 -11.43 13.73 -0.65
CA THR A 119 -10.87 13.90 -2.01
C THR A 119 -9.36 13.65 -2.08
N GLY A 120 -8.75 13.05 -1.06
CA GLY A 120 -7.32 12.79 -1.00
C GLY A 120 -6.47 14.02 -0.67
N LYS A 121 -7.05 15.01 0.04
CA LYS A 121 -6.40 16.28 0.40
C LYS A 121 -6.23 16.48 1.90
N ASP A 122 -6.68 15.54 2.71
CA ASP A 122 -6.47 15.55 4.15
C ASP A 122 -5.19 14.76 4.48
N TYR A 123 -4.05 15.45 4.48
CA TYR A 123 -2.74 14.88 4.72
C TYR A 123 -1.87 15.77 5.60
N ILE A 124 -0.84 15.18 6.15
CA ILE A 124 0.24 15.86 6.88
C ILE A 124 1.53 15.69 6.11
N ASN A 125 2.27 16.79 5.95
CA ASN A 125 3.63 16.76 5.47
C ASN A 125 4.54 16.26 6.58
N VAL A 126 5.14 15.09 6.38
CA VAL A 126 6.05 14.46 7.34
C VAL A 126 7.48 14.60 6.81
N PRO A 127 8.39 15.27 7.55
CA PRO A 127 9.78 15.43 7.12
C PRO A 127 10.50 14.09 7.17
N VAL A 128 11.18 13.72 6.08
CA VAL A 128 11.99 12.48 5.99
C VAL A 128 13.46 12.78 5.67
N ASN A 129 13.73 13.84 4.90
CA ASN A 129 15.09 14.28 4.49
C ASN A 129 15.91 13.11 3.88
N LEU A 130 15.31 12.39 2.94
CA LEU A 130 15.91 11.27 2.24
C LEU A 130 16.30 11.66 0.79
N LYS A 131 16.66 10.68 -0.02
CA LYS A 131 17.20 10.86 -1.38
C LYS A 131 16.25 11.60 -2.32
N HIS A 132 14.96 11.22 -2.34
CA HIS A 132 13.96 11.76 -3.26
C HIS A 132 13.10 12.85 -2.63
N PHE A 133 12.85 12.78 -1.32
CA PHE A 133 11.92 13.68 -0.65
C PHE A 133 12.53 14.32 0.61
N LYS A 134 12.30 15.62 0.77
CA LYS A 134 12.51 16.30 2.06
C LYS A 134 11.36 15.99 3.02
N GLU A 135 10.14 15.97 2.49
CA GLU A 135 8.91 15.64 3.20
C GLU A 135 7.99 14.79 2.33
N VAL A 136 7.15 13.99 2.95
CA VAL A 136 6.18 13.11 2.30
C VAL A 136 4.76 13.41 2.78
N LYS A 137 3.78 13.28 1.90
CA LYS A 137 2.36 13.59 2.16
C LYS A 137 1.62 12.35 2.61
N ILE A 138 1.44 12.18 3.90
CA ILE A 138 0.78 11.01 4.50
C ILE A 138 -0.65 11.35 4.89
N GLY A 139 -1.61 10.45 4.59
CA GLY A 139 -3.00 10.61 5.03
C GLY A 139 -3.11 10.83 6.53
N SER A 140 -3.84 11.88 6.94
CA SER A 140 -3.83 12.40 8.32
C SER A 140 -4.22 11.36 9.37
N ALA A 141 -5.20 10.49 9.07
CA ALA A 141 -5.64 9.46 10.00
C ALA A 141 -4.53 8.47 10.36
N LEU A 142 -3.61 8.17 9.45
CA LEU A 142 -2.45 7.30 9.72
C LEU A 142 -1.41 7.98 10.62
N VAL A 143 -1.20 9.28 10.42
CA VAL A 143 -0.27 10.05 11.27
C VAL A 143 -0.80 10.16 12.70
N HIS A 144 -2.10 10.40 12.86
CA HIS A 144 -2.75 10.57 14.16
C HIS A 144 -3.07 9.26 14.89
N ALA A 145 -3.01 8.11 14.23
CA ALA A 145 -3.17 6.83 14.93
C ALA A 145 -2.04 6.61 15.95
N ASP A 146 -2.36 6.02 17.11
CA ASP A 146 -1.39 5.71 18.17
C ASP A 146 -0.55 4.48 17.82
N ALA A 147 -1.18 3.46 17.21
CA ALA A 147 -0.53 2.24 16.76
C ALA A 147 -0.97 1.86 15.33
N LEU A 148 -0.11 1.11 14.65
CA LEU A 148 -0.30 0.73 13.25
C LEU A 148 -0.12 -0.78 13.07
N LEU A 149 -1.13 -1.44 12.54
CA LEU A 149 -1.06 -2.82 12.07
C LEU A 149 -1.21 -2.83 10.54
N VAL A 150 -0.15 -3.22 9.86
CA VAL A 150 -0.11 -3.30 8.40
C VAL A 150 -0.45 -4.72 8.00
N VAL A 151 -1.61 -4.91 7.37
CA VAL A 151 -2.07 -6.22 6.95
C VAL A 151 -2.12 -6.24 5.42
N SER A 152 -1.23 -7.01 4.81
CA SER A 152 -0.99 -6.96 3.38
C SER A 152 -1.31 -8.30 2.71
N HIS A 153 -2.00 -8.25 1.59
CA HIS A 153 -2.00 -9.32 0.62
C HIS A 153 -0.68 -9.26 -0.15
N PHE A 154 0.11 -10.33 -0.09
CA PHE A 154 1.37 -10.43 -0.82
C PHE A 154 1.11 -11.03 -2.20
N LYS A 155 1.38 -10.29 -3.26
CA LYS A 155 1.10 -10.64 -4.67
C LYS A 155 2.11 -9.97 -5.61
N CYS A 156 2.12 -10.38 -6.89
CA CYS A 156 2.99 -9.76 -7.87
C CYS A 156 2.55 -8.33 -8.25
N HIS A 157 3.43 -7.59 -8.94
CA HIS A 157 3.17 -6.21 -9.36
C HIS A 157 4.13 -5.76 -10.47
N GLU A 158 3.62 -5.10 -11.50
CA GLU A 158 4.35 -4.74 -12.72
C GLU A 158 5.54 -3.78 -12.52
N LEU A 159 5.48 -2.87 -11.54
CA LEU A 159 6.53 -1.88 -11.29
C LEU A 159 7.46 -2.25 -10.12
N THR A 160 6.95 -3.00 -9.15
CA THR A 160 7.69 -3.32 -7.92
C THR A 160 8.02 -4.80 -7.78
N GLY A 161 7.69 -5.62 -8.80
CA GLY A 161 7.82 -7.07 -8.78
C GLY A 161 6.77 -7.72 -7.89
N PHE A 162 6.66 -7.26 -6.64
CA PHE A 162 5.63 -7.65 -5.69
C PHE A 162 5.10 -6.46 -4.88
N GLY A 163 3.93 -6.64 -4.27
CA GLY A 163 3.40 -5.74 -3.27
C GLY A 163 3.22 -6.47 -1.95
N GLY A 164 3.96 -6.05 -0.93
CA GLY A 164 3.93 -6.55 0.44
C GLY A 164 3.71 -5.41 1.45
N ALA A 165 4.31 -5.53 2.64
CA ALA A 165 4.21 -4.55 3.72
C ALA A 165 4.75 -3.18 3.31
N LEU A 166 5.96 -3.11 2.72
CA LEU A 166 6.57 -1.85 2.30
C LEU A 166 5.70 -1.09 1.31
N LYS A 167 5.19 -1.77 0.28
CA LYS A 167 4.30 -1.15 -0.70
C LYS A 167 2.96 -0.71 -0.07
N ASN A 168 2.38 -1.53 0.81
CA ASN A 168 1.11 -1.22 1.47
C ASN A 168 1.22 0.03 2.34
N ILE A 169 2.28 0.19 3.13
CA ILE A 169 2.48 1.40 3.93
C ILE A 169 3.00 2.58 3.12
N GLY A 170 3.87 2.39 2.15
CA GLY A 170 4.45 3.47 1.35
C GLY A 170 3.42 4.05 0.38
N MET A 171 3.14 3.34 -0.72
CA MET A 171 2.19 3.78 -1.73
C MET A 171 0.77 3.91 -1.15
N GLY A 172 0.34 2.93 -0.34
CA GLY A 172 -1.01 2.88 0.19
C GLY A 172 -1.35 4.00 1.18
N SER A 173 -0.37 4.58 1.86
CA SER A 173 -0.57 5.62 2.89
C SER A 173 -0.37 7.05 2.37
N GLY A 174 0.25 7.21 1.21
CA GLY A 174 0.40 8.51 0.57
C GLY A 174 -0.95 9.10 0.17
N ALA A 175 -1.17 10.38 0.42
CA ALA A 175 -2.30 11.10 -0.14
C ALA A 175 -2.25 11.10 -1.68
N ARG A 176 -3.34 11.42 -2.37
CA ARG A 176 -3.39 11.38 -3.85
C ARG A 176 -2.26 12.16 -4.51
N SER A 177 -1.99 13.38 -4.06
CA SER A 177 -0.85 14.16 -4.56
C SER A 177 0.50 13.56 -4.20
N GLY A 178 0.62 12.90 -3.05
CA GLY A 178 1.80 12.12 -2.67
C GLY A 178 2.02 10.91 -3.58
N LYS A 179 0.95 10.20 -3.94
CA LYS A 179 1.01 9.11 -4.93
C LYS A 179 1.49 9.62 -6.29
N GLN A 180 1.05 10.82 -6.71
CA GLN A 180 1.54 11.46 -7.92
C GLN A 180 3.06 11.70 -7.86
N MET A 181 3.57 12.23 -6.75
CA MET A 181 5.00 12.46 -6.56
C MET A 181 5.81 11.16 -6.62
N MET A 182 5.28 10.05 -6.12
CA MET A 182 5.93 8.74 -6.23
C MET A 182 5.95 8.21 -7.66
N HIS A 183 4.91 8.42 -8.42
CA HIS A 183 4.76 7.87 -9.79
C HIS A 183 5.39 8.74 -10.89
N SER A 184 5.75 9.98 -10.60
CA SER A 184 6.21 10.91 -11.63
C SER A 184 7.54 11.56 -11.29
N ASP A 185 8.51 11.44 -12.20
CA ASP A 185 9.73 12.21 -12.25
C ASP A 185 9.59 13.38 -13.25
N VAL A 186 8.49 13.45 -13.97
CA VAL A 186 8.20 14.44 -15.00
C VAL A 186 7.02 15.30 -14.56
N LEU A 187 7.13 16.59 -14.78
CA LEU A 187 6.11 17.56 -14.43
C LEU A 187 4.83 17.30 -15.24
N PRO A 188 3.64 17.55 -14.66
CA PRO A 188 2.37 17.32 -15.34
C PRO A 188 2.17 18.32 -16.48
N ASP A 189 1.46 17.89 -17.52
CA ASP A 189 1.05 18.73 -18.65
C ASP A 189 -0.46 18.81 -18.77
N VAL A 190 -0.94 19.90 -19.39
CA VAL A 190 -2.37 20.12 -19.67
C VAL A 190 -2.70 19.66 -21.07
N ASN A 191 -3.66 18.74 -21.19
CA ASN A 191 -4.30 18.43 -22.47
C ASN A 191 -5.30 19.55 -22.80
N PRO A 192 -5.03 20.41 -23.80
CA PRO A 192 -5.88 21.53 -24.08
C PRO A 192 -7.23 21.14 -24.69
N GLU A 193 -7.35 19.96 -25.26
CA GLU A 193 -8.63 19.46 -25.83
C GLU A 193 -9.63 19.11 -24.73
N LYS A 194 -9.15 18.50 -23.64
CA LYS A 194 -9.98 18.18 -22.46
C LYS A 194 -10.21 19.37 -21.53
N CYS A 195 -9.32 20.35 -21.50
CA CYS A 195 -9.39 21.45 -20.55
C CYS A 195 -10.58 22.37 -20.82
N GLU A 196 -11.46 22.59 -19.86
CA GLU A 196 -12.62 23.49 -19.93
C GLU A 196 -12.35 24.90 -19.41
N GLY A 197 -11.15 25.19 -18.93
CA GLY A 197 -10.78 26.51 -18.39
C GLY A 197 -11.44 26.85 -17.05
N CYS A 198 -11.87 25.88 -16.26
CA CYS A 198 -12.58 26.07 -14.99
C CYS A 198 -11.74 26.68 -13.86
N ALA A 199 -10.45 26.87 -14.04
CA ALA A 199 -9.49 27.46 -13.11
C ALA A 199 -9.36 26.75 -11.73
N ARG A 200 -9.86 25.50 -11.55
CA ARG A 200 -9.70 24.81 -10.27
C ARG A 200 -8.24 24.51 -9.96
N CYS A 201 -7.47 24.09 -10.95
CA CYS A 201 -6.04 23.77 -10.80
C CYS A 201 -5.21 24.99 -10.36
N THR A 202 -5.56 26.21 -10.80
CA THR A 202 -4.83 27.42 -10.40
C THR A 202 -4.96 27.72 -8.92
N ARG A 203 -6.14 27.44 -8.31
CA ARG A 203 -6.40 27.68 -6.88
C ARG A 203 -5.66 26.69 -5.98
N TRP A 204 -5.37 25.50 -6.48
CA TRP A 204 -4.73 24.43 -5.73
C TRP A 204 -3.23 24.29 -5.99
N CYS A 205 -2.68 25.12 -6.87
CA CYS A 205 -1.24 25.11 -7.14
C CYS A 205 -0.48 25.87 -6.05
N PRO A 206 0.26 25.19 -5.16
CA PRO A 206 0.98 25.85 -4.06
C PRO A 206 2.14 26.72 -4.55
N ALA A 207 2.68 26.40 -5.74
CA ALA A 207 3.78 27.15 -6.37
C ALA A 207 3.30 28.30 -7.28
N GLY A 208 2.00 28.48 -7.46
CA GLY A 208 1.47 29.47 -8.40
C GLY A 208 1.89 29.24 -9.86
N ALA A 209 2.23 27.99 -10.19
CA ALA A 209 2.77 27.62 -11.50
C ALA A 209 1.70 27.48 -12.60
N ILE A 210 0.41 27.64 -12.28
CA ILE A 210 -0.67 27.42 -13.25
C ILE A 210 -1.45 28.71 -13.48
N THR A 211 -1.56 29.10 -14.76
CA THR A 211 -2.34 30.25 -15.20
C THR A 211 -3.33 29.83 -16.29
N LEU A 212 -4.30 30.69 -16.59
CA LEU A 212 -5.15 30.53 -17.77
C LEU A 212 -4.59 31.34 -18.93
N SER A 213 -4.45 30.73 -20.10
CA SER A 213 -4.07 31.41 -21.34
C SER A 213 -5.06 32.53 -21.64
N GLY A 214 -4.54 33.73 -21.96
CA GLY A 214 -5.37 34.89 -22.34
C GLY A 214 -6.23 34.66 -23.58
N LYS A 215 -5.75 33.84 -24.52
CA LYS A 215 -6.41 33.55 -25.81
C LYS A 215 -7.43 32.40 -25.71
N THR A 216 -6.98 31.25 -25.21
CA THR A 216 -7.81 30.02 -25.23
C THR A 216 -8.59 29.80 -23.94
N LYS A 217 -8.29 30.56 -22.88
CA LYS A 217 -8.80 30.34 -21.52
C LYS A 217 -8.49 28.94 -20.95
N LYS A 218 -7.59 28.19 -21.58
CA LYS A 218 -7.12 26.89 -21.12
C LYS A 218 -6.01 27.06 -20.10
N ALA A 219 -5.87 26.11 -19.15
CA ALA A 219 -4.78 26.11 -18.18
C ALA A 219 -3.43 25.87 -18.88
N VAL A 220 -2.40 26.54 -18.39
CA VAL A 220 -0.99 26.39 -18.81
C VAL A 220 -0.14 26.27 -17.56
N ILE A 221 0.76 25.28 -17.54
CA ILE A 221 1.70 25.04 -16.45
C ILE A 221 3.06 25.64 -16.81
N ASP A 222 3.57 26.47 -15.93
CA ASP A 222 4.94 26.98 -15.99
C ASP A 222 5.87 25.97 -15.31
N HIS A 223 6.61 25.20 -16.11
CA HIS A 223 7.47 24.11 -15.61
C HIS A 223 8.67 24.62 -14.82
N GLU A 224 9.09 25.87 -14.98
CA GLU A 224 10.16 26.47 -14.16
C GLU A 224 9.71 26.72 -12.71
N LYS A 225 8.40 26.98 -12.52
CA LYS A 225 7.79 27.15 -11.19
C LYS A 225 7.18 25.90 -10.63
N CYS A 226 6.90 24.92 -11.47
CA CYS A 226 6.22 23.69 -11.07
C CYS A 226 7.12 22.83 -10.17
N ILE A 227 6.63 22.47 -8.98
CA ILE A 227 7.33 21.62 -8.01
C ILE A 227 6.92 20.14 -8.09
N GLY A 228 6.15 19.72 -9.09
CA GLY A 228 5.75 18.32 -9.30
C GLY A 228 4.82 17.76 -8.23
N CYS A 229 4.16 18.58 -7.41
CA CYS A 229 3.37 18.14 -6.27
C CYS A 229 2.07 17.37 -6.61
N GLY A 230 1.62 17.39 -7.89
CA GLY A 230 0.43 16.68 -8.37
C GLY A 230 -0.93 17.19 -7.90
N GLU A 231 -1.02 18.28 -7.14
CA GLU A 231 -2.31 18.84 -6.67
C GLU A 231 -3.27 19.17 -7.83
N CYS A 232 -2.73 19.61 -8.96
CA CYS A 232 -3.52 19.95 -10.14
C CYS A 232 -4.12 18.71 -10.83
N THR A 233 -3.41 17.59 -10.87
CA THR A 233 -3.89 16.34 -11.49
C THR A 233 -5.09 15.78 -10.73
N VAL A 234 -5.01 15.72 -9.40
CA VAL A 234 -6.08 15.22 -8.53
C VAL A 234 -7.25 16.18 -8.35
N THR A 235 -7.10 17.43 -8.81
CA THR A 235 -8.12 18.48 -8.67
C THR A 235 -8.92 18.67 -9.97
N CYS A 236 -8.36 18.27 -11.12
CA CYS A 236 -8.99 18.48 -12.43
C CYS A 236 -10.25 17.62 -12.58
N PRO A 237 -11.46 18.23 -12.71
CA PRO A 237 -12.70 17.48 -12.75
C PRO A 237 -12.92 16.74 -14.08
N VAL A 238 -12.20 17.16 -15.13
CA VAL A 238 -12.29 16.62 -16.49
C VAL A 238 -11.00 15.88 -16.90
N GLU A 239 -10.12 15.62 -15.92
CA GLU A 239 -8.86 14.89 -16.15
C GLU A 239 -8.03 15.43 -17.33
N ALA A 240 -8.02 16.76 -17.47
CA ALA A 240 -7.25 17.44 -18.51
C ALA A 240 -5.77 17.60 -18.16
N ILE A 241 -5.36 17.27 -16.94
CA ILE A 241 -3.95 17.32 -16.50
C ILE A 241 -3.50 15.90 -16.32
N ASP A 242 -2.69 15.42 -17.28
CA ASP A 242 -2.32 14.02 -17.33
C ASP A 242 -1.32 13.65 -16.23
N ILE A 243 -1.51 12.44 -15.69
CA ILE A 243 -0.56 11.80 -14.79
C ILE A 243 0.54 11.19 -15.66
N ASN A 244 1.76 11.64 -15.44
CA ASN A 244 2.90 11.07 -16.14
C ASN A 244 3.42 9.82 -15.41
N TRP A 245 3.17 8.65 -15.98
CA TRP A 245 3.58 7.34 -15.41
C TRP A 245 5.02 6.93 -15.80
N LYS A 246 5.88 7.89 -16.18
CA LYS A 246 7.23 7.65 -16.69
C LYS A 246 8.28 7.68 -15.57
N THR A 247 8.10 6.91 -14.51
CA THR A 247 9.15 6.76 -13.49
C THR A 247 9.86 5.43 -13.70
N GLU A 248 11.20 5.42 -13.59
CA GLU A 248 11.96 4.18 -13.63
C GLU A 248 11.59 3.27 -12.45
N PRO A 249 11.48 1.94 -12.67
CA PRO A 249 11.02 1.01 -11.64
C PRO A 249 11.83 1.06 -10.33
N GLU A 250 13.13 1.31 -10.38
CA GLU A 250 13.96 1.45 -9.18
C GLU A 250 13.62 2.72 -8.41
N ALA A 251 13.47 3.85 -9.11
CA ALA A 251 13.17 5.13 -8.48
C ALA A 251 11.79 5.11 -7.78
N ILE A 252 10.78 4.50 -8.39
CA ILE A 252 9.46 4.38 -7.74
C ILE A 252 9.53 3.52 -6.49
N GLN A 253 10.34 2.45 -6.49
CA GLN A 253 10.51 1.59 -5.33
C GLN A 253 11.18 2.36 -4.17
N GLU A 254 12.25 3.11 -4.45
CA GLU A 254 12.89 3.99 -3.46
C GLU A 254 11.92 5.01 -2.89
N LYS A 255 11.15 5.68 -3.74
CA LYS A 255 10.13 6.67 -3.34
C LYS A 255 9.04 6.07 -2.45
N ILE A 256 8.58 4.85 -2.76
CA ILE A 256 7.63 4.10 -1.93
C ILE A 256 8.22 3.84 -0.54
N VAL A 257 9.48 3.45 -0.49
CA VAL A 257 10.18 3.16 0.78
C VAL A 257 10.38 4.44 1.61
N GLU A 258 10.65 5.60 0.99
CA GLU A 258 10.69 6.88 1.70
C GLU A 258 9.33 7.29 2.28
N TYR A 259 8.23 7.01 1.58
CA TYR A 259 6.89 7.17 2.13
C TYR A 259 6.63 6.22 3.30
N ALA A 260 7.10 4.96 3.21
CA ALA A 260 7.04 4.02 4.32
C ALA A 260 7.80 4.55 5.55
N ALA A 261 8.99 5.14 5.35
CA ALA A 261 9.75 5.78 6.42
C ALA A 261 8.97 6.91 7.10
N GLY A 262 8.30 7.76 6.30
CA GLY A 262 7.46 8.84 6.82
C GLY A 262 6.29 8.33 7.66
N VAL A 263 5.62 7.26 7.24
CA VAL A 263 4.52 6.65 8.01
C VAL A 263 5.03 6.08 9.34
N LEU A 264 6.20 5.48 9.35
CA LEU A 264 6.76 4.81 10.53
C LEU A 264 7.47 5.77 11.50
N GLN A 265 7.72 7.02 11.11
CA GLN A 265 8.51 7.98 11.88
C GLN A 265 7.99 8.17 13.32
N ASN A 266 6.68 8.30 13.49
CA ASN A 266 6.06 8.44 14.82
C ASN A 266 5.46 7.12 15.36
N LYS A 267 5.80 5.98 14.75
CA LYS A 267 5.30 4.64 15.11
C LYS A 267 6.40 3.74 15.70
N LYS A 268 7.47 4.32 16.22
CA LYS A 268 8.57 3.53 16.83
C LYS A 268 8.05 2.68 17.99
N GLY A 269 8.18 1.34 17.87
CA GLY A 269 7.62 0.39 18.85
C GLY A 269 6.09 0.31 18.86
N LYS A 270 5.40 0.83 17.84
CA LYS A 270 3.95 0.89 17.69
C LYS A 270 3.44 0.40 16.32
N ALA A 271 4.32 -0.23 15.52
CA ALA A 271 3.96 -0.79 14.22
C ALA A 271 4.25 -2.29 14.15
N GLY A 272 3.33 -3.06 13.57
CA GLY A 272 3.47 -4.49 13.30
C GLY A 272 2.94 -4.85 11.91
N PHE A 273 3.51 -5.89 11.29
CA PHE A 273 3.29 -6.23 9.89
C PHE A 273 2.89 -7.69 9.74
N ILE A 274 1.83 -7.93 8.96
CA ILE A 274 1.31 -9.26 8.64
C ILE A 274 1.11 -9.35 7.14
N ASN A 275 1.74 -10.33 6.49
CA ASN A 275 1.57 -10.60 5.07
C ASN A 275 0.83 -11.92 4.86
N PHE A 276 -0.23 -11.89 4.06
CA PHE A 276 -0.95 -13.07 3.58
C PHE A 276 -0.38 -13.46 2.21
N VAL A 277 0.40 -14.54 2.18
CA VAL A 277 0.98 -15.12 0.96
C VAL A 277 0.01 -16.21 0.48
N THR A 278 -1.16 -15.76 0.07
CA THR A 278 -2.29 -16.57 -0.42
C THR A 278 -2.82 -15.94 -1.68
N ASN A 279 -3.31 -16.73 -2.63
CA ASN A 279 -3.80 -16.24 -3.91
C ASN A 279 -2.80 -15.26 -4.59
N VAL A 280 -1.53 -15.68 -4.69
CA VAL A 280 -0.46 -14.84 -5.23
C VAL A 280 -0.71 -14.59 -6.72
N SER A 281 -1.52 -13.55 -6.99
CA SER A 281 -1.92 -13.16 -8.35
C SER A 281 -0.79 -12.45 -9.12
N PRO A 282 -0.80 -12.51 -10.46
CA PRO A 282 0.18 -11.81 -11.30
C PRO A 282 0.10 -10.28 -11.16
N GLU A 283 -1.11 -9.75 -10.95
CA GLU A 283 -1.38 -8.32 -10.79
C GLU A 283 -1.71 -7.95 -9.35
N CYS A 284 -1.66 -6.65 -9.10
CA CYS A 284 -2.03 -6.04 -7.83
C CYS A 284 -3.55 -5.98 -7.64
N ASP A 285 -4.04 -6.00 -6.39
CA ASP A 285 -5.46 -5.76 -6.04
C ASP A 285 -5.98 -4.37 -6.44
N CYS A 286 -5.11 -3.53 -7.03
CA CYS A 286 -5.47 -2.22 -7.54
C CYS A 286 -6.13 -2.26 -8.94
N VAL A 287 -6.13 -3.42 -9.62
CA VAL A 287 -6.89 -3.64 -10.86
C VAL A 287 -8.25 -4.26 -10.55
N SER A 288 -9.21 -4.09 -11.47
CA SER A 288 -10.60 -4.55 -11.32
C SER A 288 -10.81 -6.05 -11.65
N TRP A 289 -9.74 -6.83 -11.71
CA TRP A 289 -9.78 -8.28 -11.96
C TRP A 289 -8.73 -8.99 -11.12
N THR A 290 -8.84 -10.30 -11.02
CA THR A 290 -7.85 -11.19 -10.40
C THR A 290 -7.64 -12.37 -11.32
N ASP A 291 -6.42 -12.60 -11.78
CA ASP A 291 -6.05 -13.76 -12.57
C ASP A 291 -5.69 -14.95 -11.66
N ALA A 292 -5.53 -16.14 -12.24
CA ALA A 292 -5.14 -17.35 -11.53
C ALA A 292 -3.82 -17.15 -10.77
N PRO A 293 -3.72 -17.66 -9.53
CA PRO A 293 -2.50 -17.51 -8.74
C PRO A 293 -1.31 -18.24 -9.39
N ILE A 294 -0.13 -17.67 -9.23
CA ILE A 294 1.10 -18.22 -9.81
C ILE A 294 1.63 -19.41 -9.03
N VAL A 295 1.50 -19.36 -7.71
CA VAL A 295 1.91 -20.41 -6.77
C VAL A 295 0.74 -20.76 -5.83
N ARG A 296 0.79 -21.92 -5.19
CA ARG A 296 -0.23 -22.27 -4.19
C ARG A 296 -0.25 -21.29 -3.02
N ASP A 297 -1.31 -21.32 -2.26
CA ASP A 297 -1.37 -20.64 -0.97
C ASP A 297 -0.25 -21.16 -0.06
N ILE A 298 0.68 -20.28 0.35
CA ILE A 298 1.86 -20.64 1.14
C ILE A 298 1.55 -20.54 2.62
N GLY A 299 1.07 -19.37 3.06
CA GLY A 299 0.81 -19.14 4.47
C GLY A 299 0.65 -17.67 4.82
N ILE A 300 0.74 -17.41 6.12
CA ILE A 300 0.64 -16.07 6.70
C ILE A 300 1.92 -15.83 7.50
N LEU A 301 2.55 -14.68 7.29
CA LEU A 301 3.77 -14.29 7.98
C LEU A 301 3.55 -13.03 8.80
N ALA A 302 4.28 -12.91 9.91
CA ALA A 302 4.22 -11.73 10.79
C ALA A 302 5.60 -11.36 11.32
N SER A 303 5.90 -10.05 11.36
CA SER A 303 7.14 -9.51 11.91
C SER A 303 6.94 -8.08 12.43
N LEU A 304 7.88 -7.60 13.23
CA LEU A 304 8.01 -6.18 13.58
C LEU A 304 8.95 -5.43 12.61
N ASP A 305 9.55 -6.15 11.67
CA ASP A 305 10.44 -5.63 10.63
C ASP A 305 9.78 -5.82 9.25
N PRO A 306 9.42 -4.73 8.53
CA PRO A 306 8.74 -4.83 7.25
C PRO A 306 9.65 -5.32 6.12
N VAL A 307 10.97 -5.04 6.19
CA VAL A 307 11.94 -5.46 5.18
C VAL A 307 12.16 -6.97 5.24
N ALA A 308 12.44 -7.48 6.45
CA ALA A 308 12.61 -8.91 6.70
C ALA A 308 11.34 -9.71 6.34
N LEU A 309 10.16 -9.16 6.66
CA LEU A 309 8.89 -9.79 6.34
C LEU A 309 8.71 -9.93 4.83
N ASP A 310 8.91 -8.85 4.08
CA ASP A 310 8.76 -8.86 2.62
C ASP A 310 9.83 -9.73 1.95
N GLN A 311 11.09 -9.73 2.44
CA GLN A 311 12.13 -10.64 1.98
C GLN A 311 11.73 -12.11 2.17
N ALA A 312 11.28 -12.48 3.37
CA ALA A 312 10.86 -13.85 3.66
C ALA A 312 9.69 -14.30 2.76
N CYS A 313 8.72 -13.40 2.50
CA CYS A 313 7.62 -13.68 1.59
C CYS A 313 8.12 -13.90 0.15
N ALA A 314 9.03 -13.07 -0.34
CA ALA A 314 9.60 -13.20 -1.68
C ALA A 314 10.37 -14.51 -1.85
N ASP A 315 11.19 -14.88 -0.86
CA ASP A 315 11.95 -16.13 -0.87
C ASP A 315 11.02 -17.36 -0.89
N LEU A 316 9.94 -17.33 -0.09
CA LEU A 316 8.95 -18.42 -0.07
C LEU A 316 8.21 -18.54 -1.41
N VAL A 317 7.85 -17.43 -2.05
CA VAL A 317 7.19 -17.46 -3.37
C VAL A 317 8.14 -18.00 -4.44
N ASN A 318 9.38 -17.55 -4.46
CA ASN A 318 10.41 -18.02 -5.42
C ASN A 318 10.80 -19.49 -5.17
N GLY A 319 10.62 -20.01 -3.96
CA GLY A 319 10.85 -21.42 -3.62
C GLY A 319 9.69 -22.37 -3.96
N GLU A 320 8.52 -21.86 -4.40
CA GLU A 320 7.36 -22.68 -4.70
C GLU A 320 7.29 -23.11 -6.17
N LYS A 321 6.54 -24.19 -6.42
CA LYS A 321 6.27 -24.67 -7.77
C LYS A 321 5.20 -23.80 -8.45
N ILE A 322 5.42 -23.50 -9.72
CA ILE A 322 4.44 -22.82 -10.57
C ILE A 322 3.20 -23.70 -10.74
N LEU A 323 2.02 -23.09 -10.54
CA LEU A 323 0.75 -23.80 -10.69
C LEU A 323 0.39 -24.02 -12.17
N PRO A 324 -0.18 -25.19 -12.51
CA PRO A 324 -0.87 -25.38 -13.79
C PRO A 324 -2.02 -24.38 -13.95
N GLY A 325 -2.25 -23.91 -15.16
CA GLY A 325 -3.28 -22.91 -15.46
C GLY A 325 -2.86 -21.46 -15.11
N SER A 326 -1.68 -21.26 -14.53
CA SER A 326 -1.16 -19.91 -14.25
C SER A 326 -0.46 -19.30 -15.46
N ARG A 327 -0.19 -18.00 -15.42
CA ARG A 327 0.53 -17.26 -16.49
C ARG A 327 1.95 -17.76 -16.74
N LEU A 328 2.55 -18.47 -15.82
CA LEU A 328 3.89 -19.05 -15.92
C LEU A 328 3.90 -20.57 -16.12
N GLU A 329 2.75 -21.19 -16.39
CA GLU A 329 2.66 -22.63 -16.62
C GLU A 329 3.68 -23.14 -17.63
N GLY A 330 4.32 -24.27 -17.32
CA GLY A 330 5.33 -24.93 -18.17
C GLY A 330 6.68 -24.22 -18.24
N ARG A 331 6.90 -23.14 -17.50
CA ARG A 331 8.17 -22.42 -17.43
C ARG A 331 8.98 -22.87 -16.22
N GLU A 332 10.26 -23.13 -16.41
CA GLU A 332 11.21 -23.21 -15.31
C GLU A 332 11.57 -21.79 -14.86
N VAL A 333 11.19 -21.45 -13.64
CA VAL A 333 11.31 -20.10 -13.10
C VAL A 333 12.08 -20.14 -11.79
N GLN A 334 13.19 -19.41 -11.73
CA GLN A 334 13.95 -19.19 -10.48
C GLN A 334 13.49 -17.92 -9.75
N ASP A 335 12.97 -16.94 -10.47
CA ASP A 335 12.46 -15.68 -9.96
C ASP A 335 11.09 -15.39 -10.60
N VAL A 336 10.04 -15.64 -9.83
CA VAL A 336 8.64 -15.47 -10.23
C VAL A 336 8.36 -14.03 -10.65
N PHE A 337 8.91 -13.06 -9.91
CA PHE A 337 8.63 -11.65 -10.12
C PHE A 337 9.27 -11.14 -11.42
N ARG A 338 10.52 -11.51 -11.69
CA ARG A 338 11.20 -11.16 -12.95
C ARG A 338 10.64 -11.91 -14.16
N ALA A 339 10.19 -13.15 -13.96
CA ALA A 339 9.58 -13.93 -15.03
C ALA A 339 8.25 -13.33 -15.51
N LEU A 340 7.48 -12.74 -14.59
CA LEU A 340 6.24 -12.01 -14.89
C LEU A 340 6.51 -10.59 -15.40
N TRP A 341 7.39 -9.87 -14.71
CA TRP A 341 7.64 -8.44 -14.89
C TRP A 341 9.15 -8.16 -15.03
N PRO A 342 9.77 -8.43 -16.21
CA PRO A 342 11.22 -8.39 -16.38
C PRO A 342 11.89 -7.05 -16.07
N ARG A 343 11.14 -5.94 -16.14
CA ARG A 343 11.65 -4.62 -15.81
C ARG A 343 11.60 -4.28 -14.31
N ALA A 344 10.90 -5.09 -13.50
CA ALA A 344 10.78 -4.84 -12.08
C ALA A 344 12.04 -5.32 -11.34
N ALA A 345 12.89 -4.37 -10.93
CA ALA A 345 14.06 -4.63 -10.07
C ALA A 345 13.60 -4.73 -8.61
N TRP A 346 12.78 -5.76 -8.29
CA TRP A 346 12.02 -5.87 -7.06
C TRP A 346 12.84 -5.84 -5.76
N GLU A 347 14.10 -6.23 -5.85
CA GLU A 347 15.02 -6.19 -4.70
C GLU A 347 15.30 -4.77 -4.22
N ARG A 348 15.10 -3.76 -5.09
CA ARG A 348 15.45 -2.37 -4.74
C ARG A 348 14.63 -1.84 -3.56
N GLN A 349 13.35 -2.18 -3.45
CA GLN A 349 12.54 -1.79 -2.29
C GLN A 349 13.09 -2.37 -0.98
N LEU A 350 13.69 -3.56 -1.01
CA LEU A 350 14.26 -4.20 0.17
C LEU A 350 15.64 -3.64 0.52
N THR A 351 16.53 -3.54 -0.49
CA THR A 351 17.89 -3.01 -0.29
C THR A 351 17.84 -1.55 0.16
N TYR A 352 16.98 -0.73 -0.45
CA TYR A 352 16.84 0.66 -0.04
C TYR A 352 16.18 0.79 1.35
N GLY A 353 15.22 -0.08 1.69
CA GLY A 353 14.65 -0.15 3.04
C GLY A 353 15.70 -0.44 4.12
N GLU A 354 16.65 -1.31 3.81
CA GLU A 354 17.79 -1.61 4.70
C GLU A 354 18.78 -0.44 4.74
N GLU A 355 19.13 0.16 3.58
CA GLU A 355 20.03 1.31 3.48
C GLU A 355 19.56 2.50 4.36
N ILE A 356 18.25 2.78 4.42
CA ILE A 356 17.69 3.88 5.22
C ILE A 356 17.27 3.47 6.64
N GLY A 357 17.53 2.23 7.04
CA GLY A 357 17.31 1.75 8.41
C GLY A 357 15.86 1.43 8.78
N LEU A 358 15.00 1.08 7.81
CA LEU A 358 13.64 0.61 8.09
C LEU A 358 13.58 -0.82 8.62
N GLY A 359 14.61 -1.62 8.38
CA GLY A 359 14.70 -3.01 8.77
C GLY A 359 15.95 -3.67 8.21
N THR A 360 15.96 -4.99 8.17
CA THR A 360 17.05 -5.79 7.58
C THR A 360 16.51 -6.88 6.69
N ARG A 361 17.27 -7.25 5.65
CA ARG A 361 16.96 -8.39 4.78
C ARG A 361 17.31 -9.73 5.42
N GLU A 362 18.14 -9.73 6.46
CA GLU A 362 18.47 -10.94 7.21
C GLU A 362 17.34 -11.30 8.17
N TYR A 363 16.84 -12.54 8.09
CA TYR A 363 15.74 -13.01 8.93
C TYR A 363 15.91 -14.43 9.42
N GLU A 364 15.28 -14.73 10.55
CA GLU A 364 15.06 -16.08 11.08
C GLU A 364 13.59 -16.45 10.88
N LEU A 365 13.29 -17.49 10.09
CA LEU A 365 11.93 -17.97 9.86
C LEU A 365 11.51 -18.94 10.96
N ILE A 366 10.55 -18.54 11.78
CA ILE A 366 10.03 -19.31 12.92
C ILE A 366 8.65 -19.87 12.57
N LYS A 367 8.54 -21.18 12.37
CA LYS A 367 7.25 -21.86 12.16
C LYS A 367 6.49 -21.98 13.47
N ILE A 368 5.16 -21.73 13.42
CA ILE A 368 4.27 -21.79 14.58
C ILE A 368 3.22 -22.90 14.48
#